data_a3fcdaa923989ccf229a229aecfc8f65
#
_entry.id   a3fcdaa923989ccf229a229aecfc8f65
#
_cell.length_a   1.000
_cell.length_b   1.000
_cell.length_c   1.000
_cell.angle_alpha   90.00
_cell.angle_beta   90.00
_cell.angle_gamma   90.00
#
_symmetry.space_group_name_H-M   'P 1'
#
loop_
_entity.id
_entity.type
_entity.pdbx_description
1 polymer ?
#
loop_
_entity_poly.entity_id
_entity_poly.type
_entity_poly.pdbx_seq_one_letter_code
_entity_poly.pdbx_strand_id
1 'polypeptide(L)'
;MTIGAELEAQILRYYHVEKWRCGTIARQLHVHRGTVQRVLAQAGLPRIGAVQRASQIDTYLPFIHETLKKFPSLTASRLYAMVYERGYRGSHHHFRHLISLHRPRPVPEAYLRLRTLPGEQAQADWASFGHLQIGRARRPLMAFVIVLSWSRQIYLRFFLDARMDSFLAGHAGAFEAWSGVPRVLLYDNLRSAVLERQGDAIRFHPTLLAFAAHHRYEPRPVAVARGNEKGRVERAIRFVRESFFAARRFTDLDDLNAQAAIWCAGPAAERPCREEPTITVHEAFGRE
;
A
#
# COMPACT_ATOMS: atom_id res chain seq x y z
N MET A 1 -15.08 20.82 18.66
CA MET A 1 -15.31 21.82 19.70
C MET A 1 -16.80 21.84 20.01
N THR A 2 -17.16 21.59 21.24
CA THR A 2 -18.51 21.69 21.77
C THR A 2 -18.81 23.18 21.99
N ILE A 3 -19.91 23.67 21.46
CA ILE A 3 -20.34 25.06 21.64
C ILE A 3 -21.09 25.10 22.95
N GLY A 4 -20.90 26.21 23.74
CA GLY A 4 -21.66 26.40 24.96
C GLY A 4 -23.17 26.58 24.67
N ALA A 5 -24.01 26.04 25.54
CA ALA A 5 -25.47 26.07 25.40
C ALA A 5 -26.03 27.50 25.22
N GLU A 6 -25.40 28.48 25.82
CA GLU A 6 -25.76 29.90 25.73
C GLU A 6 -25.57 30.44 24.29
N LEU A 7 -24.45 30.12 23.66
CA LEU A 7 -24.15 30.50 22.27
C LEU A 7 -25.10 29.83 21.29
N GLU A 8 -25.45 28.58 21.56
CA GLU A 8 -26.43 27.82 20.77
C GLU A 8 -27.82 28.50 20.85
N ALA A 9 -28.28 28.86 22.04
CA ALA A 9 -29.53 29.57 22.25
C ALA A 9 -29.57 30.94 21.54
N GLN A 10 -28.45 31.71 21.57
CA GLN A 10 -28.32 32.97 20.86
C GLN A 10 -28.42 32.80 19.34
N ILE A 11 -27.78 31.78 18.77
CA ILE A 11 -27.85 31.45 17.33
C ILE A 11 -29.29 31.15 16.93
N LEU A 12 -29.99 30.32 17.71
CA LEU A 12 -31.39 29.95 17.45
C LEU A 12 -32.32 31.16 17.56
N ARG A 13 -32.13 32.01 18.58
CA ARG A 13 -32.89 33.25 18.77
C ARG A 13 -32.72 34.19 17.58
N TYR A 14 -31.50 34.50 17.17
CA TYR A 14 -31.25 35.40 16.03
C TYR A 14 -31.84 34.87 14.72
N TYR A 15 -31.84 33.56 14.56
CA TYR A 15 -32.41 32.96 13.35
C TYR A 15 -33.94 32.91 13.36
N HIS A 16 -34.53 32.44 14.45
CA HIS A 16 -36.01 32.21 14.53
C HIS A 16 -36.78 33.44 14.89
N VAL A 17 -36.29 34.29 15.79
CA VAL A 17 -37.02 35.45 16.28
C VAL A 17 -36.64 36.69 15.45
N GLU A 18 -35.37 36.97 15.30
CA GLU A 18 -34.90 38.17 14.62
C GLU A 18 -34.75 37.99 13.10
N LYS A 19 -34.93 36.77 12.58
CA LYS A 19 -34.89 36.39 11.14
C LYS A 19 -33.58 36.76 10.45
N TRP A 20 -32.45 36.75 11.18
CA TRP A 20 -31.18 37.06 10.60
C TRP A 20 -30.65 35.94 9.70
N ARG A 21 -29.86 36.31 8.70
CA ARG A 21 -29.19 35.35 7.83
C ARG A 21 -28.00 34.71 8.56
N CYS A 22 -27.69 33.45 8.28
CA CYS A 22 -26.55 32.71 8.92
C CYS A 22 -25.22 33.48 8.84
N GLY A 23 -24.96 34.21 7.77
CA GLY A 23 -23.73 35.02 7.62
C GLY A 23 -23.71 36.25 8.54
N THR A 24 -24.83 36.84 8.82
CA THR A 24 -24.99 37.98 9.77
C THR A 24 -24.79 37.49 11.21
N ILE A 25 -25.43 36.37 11.55
CA ILE A 25 -25.31 35.73 12.86
C ILE A 25 -23.84 35.34 13.13
N ALA A 26 -23.16 34.75 12.12
CA ALA A 26 -21.77 34.35 12.22
C ALA A 26 -20.82 35.53 12.50
N ARG A 27 -21.04 36.67 11.84
CA ARG A 27 -20.28 37.92 12.08
C ARG A 27 -20.57 38.51 13.45
N GLN A 28 -21.82 38.58 13.85
CA GLN A 28 -22.24 39.14 15.13
C GLN A 28 -21.70 38.37 16.32
N LEU A 29 -21.69 37.05 16.23
CA LEU A 29 -21.23 36.16 17.31
C LEU A 29 -19.77 35.75 17.20
N HIS A 30 -19.05 36.28 16.21
CA HIS A 30 -17.64 35.96 15.93
C HIS A 30 -17.37 34.46 15.77
N VAL A 31 -18.29 33.72 15.15
CA VAL A 31 -18.19 32.29 14.90
C VAL A 31 -18.13 31.97 13.40
N HIS A 32 -17.57 30.83 13.06
CA HIS A 32 -17.57 30.40 11.66
C HIS A 32 -18.99 30.10 11.18
N ARG A 33 -19.34 30.48 9.92
CA ARG A 33 -20.66 30.26 9.33
C ARG A 33 -21.12 28.80 9.40
N GLY A 34 -20.19 27.85 9.24
CA GLY A 34 -20.45 26.41 9.37
C GLY A 34 -20.91 26.02 10.79
N THR A 35 -20.51 26.76 11.82
CA THR A 35 -20.96 26.58 13.19
C THR A 35 -22.43 26.93 13.35
N VAL A 36 -22.85 28.08 12.82
CA VAL A 36 -24.26 28.50 12.79
C VAL A 36 -25.10 27.47 12.04
N GLN A 37 -24.66 27.04 10.87
CA GLN A 37 -25.39 26.03 10.07
C GLN A 37 -25.51 24.68 10.77
N ARG A 38 -24.48 24.27 11.53
CA ARG A 38 -24.53 23.03 12.32
C ARG A 38 -25.56 23.12 13.44
N VAL A 39 -25.58 24.21 14.19
CA VAL A 39 -26.58 24.43 15.26
C VAL A 39 -27.98 24.40 14.70
N LEU A 40 -28.23 25.11 13.61
CA LEU A 40 -29.55 25.10 12.95
C LEU A 40 -29.97 23.71 12.46
N ALA A 41 -29.01 22.93 11.91
CA ALA A 41 -29.27 21.56 11.48
C ALA A 41 -29.57 20.62 12.66
N GLN A 42 -28.90 20.79 13.79
CA GLN A 42 -29.17 20.05 15.03
C GLN A 42 -30.54 20.40 15.65
N ALA A 43 -30.99 21.64 15.44
CA ALA A 43 -32.35 22.09 15.82
C ALA A 43 -33.45 21.64 14.84
N GLY A 44 -33.18 20.74 13.92
CA GLY A 44 -34.17 20.18 13.00
C GLY A 44 -34.42 20.99 11.72
N LEU A 45 -33.63 22.04 11.47
CA LEU A 45 -33.77 22.80 10.23
C LEU A 45 -32.99 22.07 9.11
N PRO A 46 -33.61 21.86 7.92
CA PRO A 46 -32.94 21.22 6.81
C PRO A 46 -31.71 22.04 6.42
N ARG A 47 -30.58 21.39 6.23
CA ARG A 47 -29.42 22.01 5.58
C ARG A 47 -29.88 22.48 4.21
N ILE A 48 -29.87 23.78 3.98
CA ILE A 48 -29.99 24.32 2.63
C ILE A 48 -28.72 23.87 1.92
N GLY A 49 -28.79 22.76 1.19
CA GLY A 49 -27.68 22.26 0.37
C GLY A 49 -27.24 23.37 -0.56
N ALA A 50 -25.95 23.44 -0.84
CA ALA A 50 -25.45 24.31 -1.89
C ALA A 50 -26.26 23.99 -3.16
N VAL A 51 -26.87 24.99 -3.78
CA VAL A 51 -27.56 24.84 -5.06
C VAL A 51 -26.52 24.27 -6.04
N GLN A 52 -26.67 23.00 -6.41
CA GLN A 52 -25.83 22.40 -7.42
C GLN A 52 -26.15 23.10 -8.75
N ARG A 53 -25.24 23.94 -9.21
CA ARG A 53 -25.34 24.51 -10.54
C ARG A 53 -25.09 23.39 -11.54
N ALA A 54 -25.93 23.31 -12.58
CA ALA A 54 -25.72 22.39 -13.69
C ALA A 54 -24.30 22.50 -14.22
N SER A 55 -23.62 21.38 -14.30
CA SER A 55 -22.25 21.34 -14.80
C SER A 55 -22.25 21.10 -16.31
N GLN A 56 -21.30 21.69 -17.04
CA GLN A 56 -21.13 21.41 -18.47
C GLN A 56 -20.96 19.93 -18.81
N ILE A 57 -20.55 19.12 -17.85
CA ILE A 57 -20.36 17.68 -18.03
C ILE A 57 -21.70 16.92 -17.97
N ASP A 58 -22.76 17.48 -17.37
CA ASP A 58 -24.01 16.77 -17.11
C ASP A 58 -24.65 16.21 -18.38
N THR A 59 -24.59 16.98 -19.48
CA THR A 59 -25.07 16.54 -20.80
C THR A 59 -24.32 15.30 -21.32
N TYR A 60 -23.07 15.10 -20.90
CA TYR A 60 -22.22 13.99 -21.36
C TYR A 60 -22.18 12.81 -20.39
N LEU A 61 -22.78 12.93 -19.18
CA LEU A 61 -22.76 11.86 -18.17
C LEU A 61 -23.33 10.54 -18.68
N PRO A 62 -24.45 10.48 -19.43
CA PRO A 62 -24.96 9.21 -19.95
C PRO A 62 -23.92 8.47 -20.81
N PHE A 63 -23.28 9.19 -21.75
CA PHE A 63 -22.21 8.64 -22.57
C PHE A 63 -21.00 8.19 -21.74
N ILE A 64 -20.60 9.00 -20.75
CA ILE A 64 -19.48 8.70 -19.86
C ILE A 64 -19.76 7.42 -19.06
N HIS A 65 -20.94 7.29 -18.47
CA HIS A 65 -21.33 6.11 -17.70
C HIS A 65 -21.40 4.85 -18.57
N GLU A 66 -21.98 4.93 -19.75
CA GLU A 66 -22.02 3.79 -20.68
C GLU A 66 -20.61 3.36 -21.11
N THR A 67 -19.74 4.32 -21.42
CA THR A 67 -18.35 4.06 -21.81
C THR A 67 -17.56 3.43 -20.68
N LEU A 68 -17.69 3.95 -19.44
CA LEU A 68 -17.01 3.41 -18.26
C LEU A 68 -17.57 2.04 -17.84
N LYS A 69 -18.82 1.74 -18.14
CA LYS A 69 -19.39 0.40 -17.93
C LYS A 69 -18.77 -0.64 -18.89
N LYS A 70 -18.55 -0.25 -20.16
CA LYS A 70 -17.89 -1.12 -21.15
C LYS A 70 -16.38 -1.22 -20.94
N PHE A 71 -15.74 -0.14 -20.51
CA PHE A 71 -14.29 -0.02 -20.34
C PHE A 71 -13.94 0.58 -18.95
N PRO A 72 -14.03 -0.19 -17.87
CA PRO A 72 -13.85 0.34 -16.51
C PRO A 72 -12.47 0.94 -16.24
N SER A 73 -11.43 0.44 -16.93
CA SER A 73 -10.04 0.88 -16.82
C SER A 73 -9.68 2.08 -17.70
N LEU A 74 -10.64 2.60 -18.51
CA LEU A 74 -10.38 3.72 -19.41
C LEU A 74 -9.86 4.93 -18.67
N THR A 75 -8.76 5.52 -19.13
CA THR A 75 -8.16 6.70 -18.47
C THR A 75 -9.05 7.93 -18.63
N ALA A 76 -9.02 8.82 -17.63
CA ALA A 76 -9.78 10.07 -17.69
C ALA A 76 -9.30 10.96 -18.86
N SER A 77 -8.02 10.88 -19.25
CA SER A 77 -7.47 11.61 -20.39
C SER A 77 -8.05 11.13 -21.72
N ARG A 78 -8.18 9.81 -21.90
CA ARG A 78 -8.80 9.26 -23.12
C ARG A 78 -10.30 9.58 -23.16
N LEU A 79 -10.98 9.47 -22.03
CA LEU A 79 -12.40 9.83 -21.92
C LEU A 79 -12.63 11.32 -22.22
N TYR A 80 -11.72 12.20 -21.76
CA TYR A 80 -11.75 13.62 -22.11
C TYR A 80 -11.68 13.84 -23.61
N ALA A 81 -10.74 13.21 -24.33
CA ALA A 81 -10.62 13.31 -25.75
C ALA A 81 -11.93 12.90 -26.48
N MET A 82 -12.56 11.79 -26.04
CA MET A 82 -13.82 11.32 -26.62
C MET A 82 -15.00 12.28 -26.38
N VAL A 83 -15.03 12.94 -25.22
CA VAL A 83 -16.09 13.92 -24.89
C VAL A 83 -15.79 15.28 -25.54
N TYR A 84 -14.52 15.63 -25.70
CA TYR A 84 -14.09 16.82 -26.44
C TYR A 84 -14.52 16.76 -27.92
N GLU A 85 -14.35 15.62 -28.57
CA GLU A 85 -14.83 15.36 -29.94
C GLU A 85 -16.36 15.53 -30.06
N ARG A 86 -17.10 15.34 -28.95
CA ARG A 86 -18.57 15.52 -28.87
C ARG A 86 -18.99 16.93 -28.47
N GLY A 87 -18.06 17.87 -28.39
CA GLY A 87 -18.36 19.28 -28.11
C GLY A 87 -18.10 19.79 -26.70
N TYR A 88 -17.60 18.95 -25.79
CA TYR A 88 -17.18 19.44 -24.47
C TYR A 88 -15.97 20.37 -24.59
N ARG A 89 -16.02 21.54 -23.92
CA ARG A 89 -14.96 22.55 -23.98
C ARG A 89 -14.46 22.97 -22.58
N GLY A 90 -14.79 22.20 -21.54
CA GLY A 90 -14.31 22.46 -20.19
C GLY A 90 -12.85 22.09 -20.00
N SER A 91 -12.25 22.56 -18.90
CA SER A 91 -10.85 22.29 -18.55
C SER A 91 -10.59 20.79 -18.33
N HIS A 92 -9.49 20.27 -18.89
CA HIS A 92 -9.03 18.89 -18.70
C HIS A 92 -8.82 18.55 -17.22
N HIS A 93 -8.26 19.47 -16.43
CA HIS A 93 -8.02 19.25 -15.00
C HIS A 93 -9.34 19.12 -14.23
N HIS A 94 -10.30 20.03 -14.49
CA HIS A 94 -11.62 19.98 -13.87
C HIS A 94 -12.40 18.72 -14.30
N PHE A 95 -12.29 18.32 -15.56
CA PHE A 95 -12.90 17.09 -16.07
C PHE A 95 -12.39 15.85 -15.30
N ARG A 96 -11.07 15.73 -15.08
CA ARG A 96 -10.50 14.62 -14.28
C ARG A 96 -11.09 14.56 -12.88
N HIS A 97 -11.25 15.71 -12.23
CA HIS A 97 -11.88 15.79 -10.91
C HIS A 97 -13.34 15.30 -10.97
N LEU A 98 -14.13 15.80 -11.92
CA LEU A 98 -15.52 15.38 -12.08
C LEU A 98 -15.64 13.89 -12.38
N ILE A 99 -14.80 13.33 -13.27
CA ILE A 99 -14.80 11.88 -13.55
C ILE A 99 -14.47 11.05 -12.31
N SER A 100 -13.61 11.55 -11.42
CA SER A 100 -13.32 10.83 -10.17
C SER A 100 -14.54 10.70 -9.24
N LEU A 101 -15.51 11.61 -9.34
CA LEU A 101 -16.78 11.58 -8.59
C LEU A 101 -17.81 10.66 -9.25
N HIS A 102 -17.84 10.62 -10.59
CA HIS A 102 -18.82 9.88 -11.37
C HIS A 102 -18.38 8.47 -11.78
N ARG A 103 -17.08 8.13 -11.65
CA ARG A 103 -16.58 6.81 -12.00
C ARG A 103 -17.19 5.74 -11.09
N PRO A 104 -17.86 4.71 -11.65
CA PRO A 104 -18.33 3.58 -10.88
C PRO A 104 -17.13 2.95 -10.13
N ARG A 105 -17.20 2.91 -8.81
CA ARG A 105 -16.21 2.21 -8.00
C ARG A 105 -16.77 0.81 -7.77
N PRO A 106 -16.03 -0.25 -8.14
CA PRO A 106 -16.43 -1.59 -7.72
C PRO A 106 -16.55 -1.59 -6.20
N VAL A 107 -17.58 -2.25 -5.69
CA VAL A 107 -17.70 -2.50 -4.25
C VAL A 107 -16.40 -3.16 -3.82
N PRO A 108 -15.69 -2.64 -2.81
CA PRO A 108 -14.48 -3.28 -2.34
C PRO A 108 -14.83 -4.72 -1.97
N GLU A 109 -14.24 -5.69 -2.66
CA GLU A 109 -14.35 -7.08 -2.24
C GLU A 109 -13.89 -7.16 -0.78
N ALA A 110 -14.65 -7.85 0.05
CA ALA A 110 -14.29 -8.10 1.43
C ALA A 110 -13.02 -8.97 1.42
N TYR A 111 -11.86 -8.32 1.49
CA TYR A 111 -10.59 -9.03 1.58
C TYR A 111 -10.50 -9.72 2.94
N LEU A 112 -10.59 -11.03 2.95
CA LEU A 112 -10.20 -11.81 4.11
C LEU A 112 -8.73 -11.49 4.40
N ARG A 113 -8.48 -10.80 5.50
CA ARG A 113 -7.11 -10.65 6.01
C ARG A 113 -6.65 -12.00 6.49
N LEU A 114 -5.81 -12.67 5.71
CA LEU A 114 -5.12 -13.87 6.16
C LEU A 114 -4.20 -13.48 7.32
N ARG A 115 -4.64 -13.78 8.53
CA ARG A 115 -3.80 -13.69 9.73
C ARG A 115 -2.90 -14.90 9.77
N THR A 116 -1.63 -14.68 9.98
CA THR A 116 -0.63 -15.72 10.21
C THR A 116 -0.24 -15.70 11.68
N LEU A 117 0.07 -16.86 12.22
CA LEU A 117 0.61 -16.98 13.56
C LEU A 117 2.11 -16.64 13.57
N PRO A 118 2.70 -16.31 14.74
CA PRO A 118 4.15 -16.17 14.89
C PRO A 118 4.88 -17.42 14.38
N GLY A 119 5.97 -17.24 13.66
CA GLY A 119 6.79 -18.32 13.10
C GLY A 119 6.13 -19.21 12.05
N GLU A 120 4.86 -18.95 11.72
CA GLU A 120 4.13 -19.80 10.78
C GLU A 120 4.61 -19.62 9.33
N GLN A 121 4.83 -18.39 8.90
CA GLN A 121 5.04 -18.11 7.49
C GLN A 121 6.01 -16.95 7.25
N ALA A 122 6.84 -17.10 6.21
CA ALA A 122 7.59 -15.99 5.61
C ALA A 122 7.42 -15.94 4.09
N GLN A 123 7.82 -14.84 3.48
CA GLN A 123 7.80 -14.63 2.03
C GLN A 123 9.17 -14.19 1.58
N ALA A 124 9.71 -14.84 0.55
CA ALA A 124 10.99 -14.49 -0.04
C ALA A 124 10.85 -14.11 -1.51
N ASP A 125 11.60 -13.10 -1.94
CA ASP A 125 11.65 -12.67 -3.33
C ASP A 125 12.99 -11.99 -3.66
N TRP A 126 13.30 -11.94 -4.97
CA TRP A 126 14.38 -11.19 -5.54
C TRP A 126 13.94 -9.83 -6.03
N ALA A 127 14.80 -8.83 -5.86
CA ALA A 127 14.58 -7.52 -6.46
C ALA A 127 15.87 -6.98 -7.09
N SER A 128 15.77 -6.45 -8.30
CA SER A 128 16.90 -5.76 -8.94
C SER A 128 17.06 -4.35 -8.38
N PHE A 129 18.27 -4.00 -8.00
CA PHE A 129 18.67 -2.67 -7.53
C PHE A 129 19.66 -1.98 -8.49
N GLY A 130 19.62 -2.39 -9.74
CA GLY A 130 20.49 -1.84 -10.78
C GLY A 130 21.77 -2.64 -10.92
N HIS A 131 22.89 -1.95 -10.94
CA HIS A 131 24.21 -2.55 -11.16
C HIS A 131 25.26 -1.92 -10.23
N LEU A 132 26.22 -2.73 -9.86
CA LEU A 132 27.43 -2.32 -9.15
C LEU A 132 28.65 -2.38 -10.07
N GLN A 133 29.46 -1.32 -10.05
CA GLN A 133 30.74 -1.30 -10.74
C GLN A 133 31.80 -1.97 -9.86
N ILE A 134 32.44 -3.03 -10.33
CA ILE A 134 33.52 -3.75 -9.64
C ILE A 134 34.73 -3.77 -10.58
N GLY A 135 35.70 -2.92 -10.30
CA GLY A 135 36.81 -2.67 -11.21
C GLY A 135 36.28 -2.20 -12.59
N ARG A 136 36.56 -2.94 -13.65
CA ARG A 136 36.09 -2.65 -15.02
C ARG A 136 34.78 -3.34 -15.36
N ALA A 137 34.25 -4.21 -14.51
CA ALA A 137 33.04 -4.99 -14.77
C ALA A 137 31.82 -4.35 -14.14
N ARG A 138 30.72 -4.31 -14.90
CA ARG A 138 29.39 -3.92 -14.41
C ARG A 138 28.58 -5.17 -14.09
N ARG A 139 28.33 -5.41 -12.81
CA ARG A 139 27.61 -6.59 -12.32
C ARG A 139 26.18 -6.21 -11.88
N PRO A 140 25.16 -7.07 -12.10
CA PRO A 140 23.84 -6.80 -11.56
C PRO A 140 23.89 -6.76 -10.03
N LEU A 141 23.13 -5.85 -9.43
CA LEU A 141 22.94 -5.78 -7.98
C LEU A 141 21.54 -6.32 -7.67
N MET A 142 21.50 -7.50 -7.08
CA MET A 142 20.28 -8.22 -6.74
C MET A 142 20.11 -8.24 -5.22
N ALA A 143 18.93 -7.87 -4.72
CA ALA A 143 18.59 -7.99 -3.31
C ALA A 143 17.73 -9.23 -3.09
N PHE A 144 18.17 -10.12 -2.22
CA PHE A 144 17.35 -11.14 -1.60
C PHE A 144 16.62 -10.52 -0.41
N VAL A 145 15.30 -10.55 -0.45
CA VAL A 145 14.45 -10.00 0.61
C VAL A 145 13.54 -11.09 1.11
N ILE A 146 13.60 -11.36 2.40
CA ILE A 146 12.67 -12.27 3.07
C ILE A 146 12.03 -11.56 4.26
N VAL A 147 10.73 -11.75 4.45
CA VAL A 147 9.94 -11.08 5.48
C VAL A 147 9.06 -12.07 6.22
N LEU A 148 9.13 -12.09 7.54
CA LEU A 148 8.21 -12.83 8.39
C LEU A 148 6.78 -12.28 8.24
N SER A 149 5.81 -13.17 8.19
CA SER A 149 4.45 -12.79 7.82
C SER A 149 3.67 -12.19 8.98
N TRP A 150 4.07 -12.44 10.23
CA TRP A 150 3.44 -11.90 11.41
C TRP A 150 4.12 -10.63 11.90
N SER A 151 5.35 -10.68 12.38
CA SER A 151 6.09 -9.53 12.90
C SER A 151 6.42 -8.48 11.84
N ARG A 152 6.58 -8.90 10.58
CA ARG A 152 7.13 -8.10 9.48
C ARG A 152 8.63 -7.86 9.60
N GLN A 153 9.34 -8.64 10.41
CA GLN A 153 10.78 -8.63 10.43
C GLN A 153 11.35 -8.93 9.05
N ILE A 154 12.28 -8.09 8.61
CA ILE A 154 12.91 -8.19 7.29
C ILE A 154 14.33 -8.70 7.48
N TYR A 155 14.74 -9.62 6.60
CA TYR A 155 16.14 -9.88 6.32
C TYR A 155 16.43 -9.45 4.88
N LEU A 156 17.53 -8.76 4.69
CA LEU A 156 17.98 -8.18 3.43
C LEU A 156 19.46 -8.50 3.21
N ARG A 157 19.76 -9.06 2.05
CA ARG A 157 21.15 -9.28 1.61
C ARG A 157 21.28 -9.04 0.12
N PHE A 158 22.35 -8.38 -0.29
CA PHE A 158 22.65 -8.09 -1.68
C PHE A 158 23.65 -9.11 -2.24
N PHE A 159 23.46 -9.44 -3.53
CA PHE A 159 24.26 -10.38 -4.29
C PHE A 159 24.53 -9.83 -5.69
N LEU A 160 25.51 -10.41 -6.40
CA LEU A 160 25.84 -10.05 -7.78
C LEU A 160 25.13 -10.90 -8.82
N ASP A 161 24.27 -11.80 -8.38
CA ASP A 161 23.41 -12.65 -9.19
C ASP A 161 22.19 -13.13 -8.39
N ALA A 162 21.28 -13.85 -9.06
CA ALA A 162 20.12 -14.49 -8.44
C ALA A 162 20.12 -16.01 -8.70
N ARG A 163 21.30 -16.63 -8.68
CA ARG A 163 21.47 -18.07 -8.86
C ARG A 163 21.02 -18.86 -7.63
N MET A 164 20.92 -20.18 -7.77
CA MET A 164 20.50 -21.06 -6.70
C MET A 164 21.41 -20.93 -5.46
N ASP A 165 22.73 -20.88 -5.65
CA ASP A 165 23.68 -20.76 -4.52
C ASP A 165 23.45 -19.47 -3.73
N SER A 166 23.30 -18.34 -4.41
CA SER A 166 22.98 -17.05 -3.80
C SER A 166 21.60 -17.07 -3.11
N PHE A 167 20.63 -17.78 -3.69
CA PHE A 167 19.30 -17.96 -3.13
C PHE A 167 19.33 -18.75 -1.82
N LEU A 168 20.02 -19.87 -1.78
CA LEU A 168 20.17 -20.68 -0.58
C LEU A 168 21.00 -19.97 0.49
N ALA A 169 22.08 -19.27 0.08
CA ALA A 169 22.88 -18.44 1.00
C ALA A 169 22.04 -17.30 1.63
N GLY A 170 21.11 -16.72 0.87
CA GLY A 170 20.18 -15.72 1.38
C GLY A 170 19.25 -16.30 2.46
N HIS A 171 18.72 -17.50 2.25
CA HIS A 171 17.88 -18.20 3.24
C HIS A 171 18.68 -18.58 4.50
N ALA A 172 19.85 -19.22 4.31
CA ALA A 172 20.71 -19.60 5.42
C ALA A 172 21.07 -18.41 6.30
N GLY A 173 21.46 -17.28 5.69
CA GLY A 173 21.73 -16.05 6.42
C GLY A 173 20.51 -15.48 7.14
N ALA A 174 19.30 -15.62 6.58
CA ALA A 174 18.06 -15.20 7.26
C ALA A 174 17.77 -16.09 8.48
N PHE A 175 17.91 -17.41 8.34
CA PHE A 175 17.67 -18.35 9.42
C PHE A 175 18.67 -18.18 10.57
N GLU A 176 19.93 -17.90 10.23
CA GLU A 176 20.97 -17.56 11.21
C GLU A 176 20.63 -16.25 11.94
N ALA A 177 20.31 -15.18 11.20
CA ALA A 177 19.97 -13.88 11.78
C ALA A 177 18.72 -13.91 12.66
N TRP A 178 17.79 -14.81 12.38
CA TRP A 178 16.56 -15.00 13.15
C TRP A 178 16.67 -16.05 14.25
N SER A 179 17.77 -16.82 14.25
CA SER A 179 17.96 -17.98 15.13
C SER A 179 16.79 -18.98 15.04
N GLY A 180 16.14 -19.04 13.88
CA GLY A 180 14.95 -19.83 13.65
C GLY A 180 14.56 -19.94 12.19
N VAL A 181 13.64 -20.85 11.91
CA VAL A 181 13.13 -21.15 10.57
C VAL A 181 11.61 -21.10 10.57
N PRO A 182 10.95 -20.30 9.72
CA PRO A 182 9.49 -20.30 9.61
C PRO A 182 9.00 -21.64 9.06
N ARG A 183 7.81 -22.08 9.49
CA ARG A 183 7.24 -23.37 9.06
C ARG A 183 6.97 -23.43 7.56
N VAL A 184 6.56 -22.30 6.96
CA VAL A 184 6.19 -22.19 5.55
C VAL A 184 6.91 -21.03 4.93
N LEU A 185 7.53 -21.24 3.76
CA LEU A 185 8.11 -20.19 2.93
C LEU A 185 7.35 -20.07 1.61
N LEU A 186 6.76 -18.89 1.39
CA LEU A 186 6.06 -18.58 0.16
C LEU A 186 7.06 -18.02 -0.88
N TYR A 187 7.00 -18.59 -2.07
CA TYR A 187 7.78 -18.17 -3.23
C TYR A 187 6.85 -17.75 -4.37
N ASP A 188 7.09 -16.57 -4.94
CA ASP A 188 6.45 -16.20 -6.18
C ASP A 188 7.30 -16.73 -7.34
N ASN A 189 6.73 -17.41 -8.29
CA ASN A 189 7.27 -17.88 -9.60
C ASN A 189 8.78 -17.61 -9.86
N LEU A 190 9.60 -17.71 -8.81
CA LEU A 190 11.04 -17.49 -8.88
C LEU A 190 11.67 -18.57 -9.75
N ARG A 191 12.30 -18.17 -10.85
CA ARG A 191 13.06 -19.09 -11.70
C ARG A 191 14.13 -19.88 -10.94
N SER A 192 14.61 -19.35 -9.81
CA SER A 192 15.53 -20.03 -8.90
C SER A 192 14.85 -21.15 -8.09
N ALA A 193 13.54 -21.04 -7.82
CA ALA A 193 12.82 -21.99 -6.97
C ALA A 193 11.98 -22.99 -7.78
N VAL A 194 11.43 -22.58 -8.93
CA VAL A 194 10.44 -23.32 -9.72
C VAL A 194 11.06 -23.73 -11.04
N LEU A 195 11.12 -25.04 -11.32
CA LEU A 195 11.57 -25.58 -12.59
C LEU A 195 10.47 -25.52 -13.65
N GLU A 196 9.26 -25.90 -13.29
CA GLU A 196 8.15 -26.04 -14.20
C GLU A 196 6.83 -25.75 -13.52
N ARG A 197 5.91 -25.16 -14.27
CA ARG A 197 4.54 -24.91 -13.83
C ARG A 197 3.56 -25.34 -14.91
N GLN A 198 2.69 -26.30 -14.60
CA GLN A 198 1.57 -26.70 -15.46
C GLN A 198 0.26 -26.46 -14.68
N GLY A 199 -0.41 -25.32 -14.92
CA GLY A 199 -1.59 -24.95 -14.17
C GLY A 199 -1.31 -24.80 -12.66
N ASP A 200 -1.94 -25.64 -11.84
CA ASP A 200 -1.75 -25.65 -10.40
C ASP A 200 -0.59 -26.55 -9.94
N ALA A 201 -0.05 -27.38 -10.84
CA ALA A 201 1.09 -28.24 -10.55
C ALA A 201 2.40 -27.45 -10.68
N ILE A 202 3.16 -27.40 -9.60
CA ILE A 202 4.44 -26.71 -9.52
C ILE A 202 5.53 -27.71 -9.14
N ARG A 203 6.60 -27.71 -9.93
CA ARG A 203 7.78 -28.51 -9.69
C ARG A 203 8.90 -27.62 -9.16
N PHE A 204 9.23 -27.77 -7.90
CA PHE A 204 10.38 -27.09 -7.29
C PHE A 204 11.69 -27.71 -7.71
N HIS A 205 12.75 -26.89 -7.68
CA HIS A 205 14.10 -27.37 -7.93
C HIS A 205 14.52 -28.39 -6.86
N PRO A 206 15.10 -29.57 -7.22
CA PRO A 206 15.49 -30.61 -6.26
C PRO A 206 16.42 -30.10 -5.16
N THR A 207 17.36 -29.23 -5.49
CA THR A 207 18.28 -28.59 -4.52
C THR A 207 17.52 -27.77 -3.49
N LEU A 208 16.48 -27.04 -3.89
CA LEU A 208 15.62 -26.30 -2.95
C LEU A 208 14.85 -27.25 -2.05
N LEU A 209 14.32 -28.37 -2.58
CA LEU A 209 13.62 -29.37 -1.79
C LEU A 209 14.55 -30.02 -0.77
N ALA A 210 15.78 -30.36 -1.13
CA ALA A 210 16.78 -30.89 -0.22
C ALA A 210 17.13 -29.88 0.88
N PHE A 211 17.31 -28.61 0.54
CA PHE A 211 17.55 -27.53 1.49
C PHE A 211 16.36 -27.34 2.43
N ALA A 212 15.13 -27.33 1.90
CA ALA A 212 13.91 -27.22 2.69
C ALA A 212 13.73 -28.39 3.67
N ALA A 213 14.03 -29.60 3.22
CA ALA A 213 14.01 -30.79 4.09
C ALA A 213 15.05 -30.69 5.21
N HIS A 214 16.27 -30.22 4.91
CA HIS A 214 17.34 -30.03 5.89
C HIS A 214 16.90 -29.03 6.99
N HIS A 215 16.36 -27.90 6.59
CA HIS A 215 15.90 -26.86 7.51
C HIS A 215 14.48 -27.06 8.05
N ARG A 216 13.78 -28.11 7.62
CA ARG A 216 12.44 -28.54 8.08
C ARG A 216 11.34 -27.48 7.89
N TYR A 217 11.33 -26.82 6.72
CA TYR A 217 10.25 -25.94 6.34
C TYR A 217 9.54 -26.42 5.08
N GLU A 218 8.29 -26.00 4.88
CA GLU A 218 7.51 -26.28 3.68
C GLU A 218 7.69 -25.16 2.65
N PRO A 219 8.31 -25.43 1.48
CA PRO A 219 8.30 -24.48 0.36
C PRO A 219 6.91 -24.50 -0.30
N ARG A 220 6.26 -23.34 -0.36
CA ARG A 220 4.92 -23.22 -0.95
C ARG A 220 4.92 -22.13 -2.03
N PRO A 221 4.38 -22.42 -3.23
CA PRO A 221 4.23 -21.42 -4.26
C PRO A 221 3.06 -20.49 -3.93
N VAL A 222 3.17 -19.21 -4.30
CA VAL A 222 2.02 -18.31 -4.28
C VAL A 222 1.06 -18.70 -5.38
N ALA A 223 -0.23 -18.86 -5.04
CA ALA A 223 -1.26 -19.19 -6.00
C ALA A 223 -1.46 -18.07 -7.04
N VAL A 224 -1.74 -18.44 -8.31
CA VAL A 224 -2.04 -17.48 -9.37
C VAL A 224 -3.29 -16.67 -8.97
N ALA A 225 -3.28 -15.38 -9.24
CA ALA A 225 -4.37 -14.43 -8.96
C ALA A 225 -4.65 -14.13 -7.47
N ARG A 226 -3.87 -14.66 -6.51
CA ARG A 226 -3.97 -14.30 -5.10
C ARG A 226 -2.94 -13.23 -4.69
N GLY A 227 -3.03 -12.05 -5.32
CA GLY A 227 -2.15 -10.89 -5.01
C GLY A 227 -2.15 -10.49 -3.52
N ASN A 228 -3.16 -10.87 -2.75
CA ASN A 228 -3.25 -10.63 -1.31
C ASN A 228 -2.20 -11.42 -0.51
N GLU A 229 -1.80 -12.60 -0.97
CA GLU A 229 -0.77 -13.42 -0.31
C GLU A 229 0.63 -12.86 -0.57
N LYS A 230 0.91 -12.35 -1.78
CA LYS A 230 2.21 -11.83 -2.21
C LYS A 230 2.56 -10.43 -1.66
N GLY A 231 1.56 -9.63 -1.31
CA GLY A 231 1.73 -8.21 -1.00
C GLY A 231 2.62 -7.88 0.20
N ARG A 232 3.17 -8.86 0.92
CA ARG A 232 4.05 -8.62 2.09
C ARG A 232 5.48 -8.36 1.64
N VAL A 233 6.05 -9.25 0.85
CA VAL A 233 7.44 -9.10 0.35
C VAL A 233 7.54 -7.96 -0.66
N GLU A 234 6.55 -7.74 -1.52
CA GLU A 234 6.53 -6.59 -2.44
C GLU A 234 6.56 -5.24 -1.70
N ARG A 235 5.81 -5.14 -0.60
CA ARG A 235 5.85 -3.95 0.26
C ARG A 235 7.18 -3.80 0.99
N ALA A 236 7.78 -4.91 1.43
CA ALA A 236 9.12 -4.90 2.03
C ALA A 236 10.16 -4.44 1.01
N ILE A 237 10.13 -4.94 -0.23
CA ILE A 237 11.02 -4.51 -1.31
C ILE A 237 10.87 -3.01 -1.59
N ARG A 238 9.64 -2.50 -1.67
CA ARG A 238 9.40 -1.07 -1.83
C ARG A 238 9.99 -0.27 -0.67
N PHE A 239 9.75 -0.70 0.56
CA PHE A 239 10.28 -0.06 1.75
C PHE A 239 11.82 -0.07 1.77
N VAL A 240 12.45 -1.17 1.37
CA VAL A 240 13.90 -1.24 1.18
C VAL A 240 14.37 -0.22 0.14
N ARG A 241 13.70 -0.09 -1.00
CA ARG A 241 14.07 0.88 -2.05
C ARG A 241 14.00 2.32 -1.55
N GLU A 242 12.92 2.67 -0.86
CA GLU A 242 12.60 4.04 -0.47
C GLU A 242 13.30 4.47 0.83
N SER A 243 13.48 3.54 1.80
CA SER A 243 13.95 3.88 3.15
C SER A 243 15.36 3.38 3.45
N PHE A 244 15.87 2.40 2.70
CA PHE A 244 17.23 1.92 2.87
C PHE A 244 18.14 2.37 1.73
N PHE A 245 17.77 2.04 0.47
CA PHE A 245 18.70 2.13 -0.66
C PHE A 245 18.75 3.53 -1.28
N ALA A 246 17.64 4.27 -1.26
CA ALA A 246 17.60 5.62 -1.84
C ALA A 246 18.65 6.53 -1.21
N ALA A 247 19.46 7.18 -2.05
CA ALA A 247 20.54 8.09 -1.66
C ALA A 247 21.63 7.47 -0.75
N ARG A 248 21.68 6.13 -0.63
CA ARG A 248 22.70 5.44 0.19
C ARG A 248 24.06 5.47 -0.49
N ARG A 249 25.09 5.70 0.31
CA ARG A 249 26.48 5.58 -0.10
C ARG A 249 27.09 4.32 0.51
N PHE A 250 27.83 3.59 -0.29
CA PHE A 250 28.57 2.40 0.14
C PHE A 250 29.81 2.25 -0.76
N THR A 251 30.83 1.60 -0.26
CA THR A 251 32.11 1.42 -0.96
C THR A 251 32.12 0.18 -1.86
N ASP A 252 31.54 -0.92 -1.36
CA ASP A 252 31.50 -2.21 -2.02
C ASP A 252 30.27 -3.02 -1.56
N LEU A 253 30.18 -4.27 -1.99
CA LEU A 253 29.06 -5.15 -1.67
C LEU A 253 29.04 -5.54 -0.17
N ASP A 254 30.21 -5.71 0.44
CA ASP A 254 30.31 -6.13 1.84
C ASP A 254 29.89 -4.99 2.77
N ASP A 255 30.32 -3.76 2.48
CA ASP A 255 29.87 -2.57 3.18
C ASP A 255 28.34 -2.37 3.02
N LEU A 256 27.80 -2.54 1.81
CA LEU A 256 26.36 -2.47 1.59
C LEU A 256 25.60 -3.51 2.42
N ASN A 257 26.12 -4.73 2.50
CA ASN A 257 25.50 -5.81 3.29
C ASN A 257 25.63 -5.57 4.80
N ALA A 258 26.74 -5.04 5.27
CA ALA A 258 26.90 -4.63 6.68
C ALA A 258 25.89 -3.53 7.05
N GLN A 259 25.75 -2.51 6.20
CA GLN A 259 24.75 -1.45 6.40
C GLN A 259 23.30 -2.00 6.35
N ALA A 260 23.02 -2.99 5.49
CA ALA A 260 21.72 -3.65 5.39
C ALA A 260 21.36 -4.41 6.68
N ALA A 261 22.33 -5.14 7.25
CA ALA A 261 22.14 -5.86 8.50
C ALA A 261 21.81 -4.90 9.66
N ILE A 262 22.59 -3.82 9.82
CA ILE A 262 22.33 -2.77 10.83
C ILE A 262 20.95 -2.15 10.62
N TRP A 263 20.57 -1.83 9.40
CA TRP A 263 19.26 -1.24 9.11
C TRP A 263 18.11 -2.20 9.40
N CYS A 264 18.25 -3.49 9.10
CA CYS A 264 17.22 -4.49 9.40
C CYS A 264 17.02 -4.68 10.91
N ALA A 265 18.11 -4.65 11.70
CA ALA A 265 18.07 -4.79 13.16
C ALA A 265 17.57 -3.52 13.87
N GLY A 266 17.83 -2.34 13.33
CA GLY A 266 17.49 -1.03 13.90
C GLY A 266 16.26 -0.40 13.19
N PRO A 267 16.47 0.58 12.28
CA PRO A 267 15.38 1.40 11.74
C PRO A 267 14.21 0.62 11.13
N ALA A 268 14.47 -0.54 10.51
CA ALA A 268 13.41 -1.37 9.96
C ALA A 268 12.61 -2.10 11.04
N ALA A 269 13.23 -2.41 12.18
CA ALA A 269 12.62 -3.13 13.28
C ALA A 269 11.93 -2.19 14.31
N GLU A 270 12.31 -0.92 14.36
CA GLU A 270 11.70 0.09 15.25
C GLU A 270 10.31 0.57 14.80
N ARG A 271 9.91 0.27 13.56
CA ARG A 271 8.58 0.66 13.06
C ARG A 271 7.48 -0.08 13.80
N PRO A 272 6.24 0.50 13.89
CA PRO A 272 5.09 -0.20 14.48
C PRO A 272 4.79 -1.52 13.76
N CYS A 273 4.50 -2.58 14.53
CA CYS A 273 4.04 -3.85 13.98
C CYS A 273 2.63 -3.68 13.39
N ARG A 274 2.41 -4.20 12.19
CA ARG A 274 1.14 -4.04 11.49
C ARG A 274 -0.01 -4.83 12.12
N GLU A 275 0.29 -5.98 12.71
CA GLU A 275 -0.71 -6.85 13.33
C GLU A 275 -1.07 -6.37 14.74
N GLU A 276 -0.12 -5.71 15.40
CA GLU A 276 -0.27 -5.14 16.75
C GLU A 276 0.43 -3.78 16.82
N PRO A 277 -0.25 -2.68 16.40
CA PRO A 277 0.38 -1.36 16.25
C PRO A 277 0.90 -0.72 17.54
N THR A 278 0.61 -1.29 18.70
CA THR A 278 1.08 -0.83 20.00
C THR A 278 2.51 -1.25 20.32
N ILE A 279 3.05 -2.22 19.56
CA ILE A 279 4.42 -2.70 19.70
C ILE A 279 5.22 -2.49 18.41
N THR A 280 6.52 -2.52 18.53
CA THR A 280 7.43 -2.46 17.38
C THR A 280 7.55 -3.81 16.67
N VAL A 281 8.10 -3.80 15.45
CA VAL A 281 8.46 -5.04 14.72
C VAL A 281 9.47 -5.85 15.53
N HIS A 282 10.42 -5.19 16.21
CA HIS A 282 11.42 -5.84 17.06
C HIS A 282 10.77 -6.60 18.24
N GLU A 283 9.85 -5.93 18.96
CA GLU A 283 9.12 -6.56 20.07
C GLU A 283 8.22 -7.71 19.60
N ALA A 284 7.57 -7.54 18.44
CA ALA A 284 6.82 -8.60 17.81
C ALA A 284 7.73 -9.77 17.45
N PHE A 285 8.87 -9.53 16.80
CA PHE A 285 9.83 -10.56 16.45
C PHE A 285 10.36 -11.32 17.66
N GLY A 286 10.57 -10.66 18.79
CA GLY A 286 10.95 -11.33 20.05
C GLY A 286 9.92 -12.32 20.59
N ARG A 287 8.70 -12.30 20.07
CA ARG A 287 7.62 -13.26 20.39
C ARG A 287 7.45 -14.34 19.31
N GLU A 288 8.16 -14.23 18.20
CA GLU A 288 8.06 -15.09 17.03
C GLU A 288 9.19 -16.13 16.97
#